data_b3d5f6f423e0300bf6d86e00351939fa
#
_entry.id   b3d5f6f423e0300bf6d86e00351939fa
#
_cell.length_a   1.000
_cell.length_b   1.000
_cell.length_c   1.000
_cell.angle_alpha   90.00
_cell.angle_beta   90.00
_cell.angle_gamma   90.00
#
_symmetry.space_group_name_H-M   'P 1'
#
loop_
_entity.id
_entity.type
_entity.pdbx_description
1 polymer ?
#
loop_
_entity_poly.entity_id
_entity_poly.type
_entity_poly.pdbx_seq_one_letter_code
_entity_poly.pdbx_strand_id
1 'polypeptide(L)' 'MTDFSQERFVDLGQTLYVEWLKTCSNMQSATEQERREIFKFCAELSFEAAEEFAKVFRNQEDN' A
#
# COMPACT_ATOMS: atom_id res chain seq x y z
N MET A 1 -12.51 13.75 -17.59
CA MET A 1 -12.54 12.35 -17.23
C MET A 1 -11.28 11.96 -16.48
N THR A 2 -11.46 11.47 -15.27
CA THR A 2 -10.32 11.10 -14.44
C THR A 2 -10.14 9.60 -14.44
N ASP A 3 -8.96 9.20 -14.84
CA ASP A 3 -8.58 7.80 -14.80
C ASP A 3 -7.67 7.60 -13.60
N PHE A 4 -7.81 6.45 -12.94
CA PHE A 4 -6.92 6.14 -11.84
C PHE A 4 -5.60 5.66 -12.46
N SER A 5 -4.71 6.60 -12.75
CA SER A 5 -3.48 6.32 -13.45
C SER A 5 -2.54 5.46 -12.63
N GLN A 6 -1.59 4.84 -13.31
CA GLN A 6 -0.58 4.03 -12.63
C GLN A 6 0.22 4.87 -11.64
N GLU A 7 0.46 6.13 -11.98
CA GLU A 7 1.19 7.04 -11.09
C GLU A 7 0.42 7.25 -9.79
N ARG A 8 -0.88 7.48 -9.88
CA ARG A 8 -1.72 7.64 -8.68
C ARG A 8 -1.78 6.34 -7.88
N PHE A 9 -1.82 5.22 -8.57
CA PHE A 9 -1.81 3.91 -7.92
C PHE A 9 -0.53 3.72 -7.10
N VAL A 10 0.62 4.05 -7.68
CA VAL A 10 1.89 3.93 -6.98
C VAL A 10 1.95 4.90 -5.80
N ASP A 11 1.50 6.14 -6.00
CA ASP A 11 1.48 7.13 -4.92
C ASP A 11 0.62 6.65 -3.75
N LEU A 12 -0.55 6.10 -4.05
CA LEU A 12 -1.42 5.57 -3.01
C LEU A 12 -0.75 4.39 -2.29
N GLY A 13 -0.12 3.51 -3.06
CA GLY A 13 0.59 2.38 -2.48
C GLY A 13 1.71 2.83 -1.55
N GLN A 14 2.47 3.84 -1.95
CA GLN A 14 3.55 4.38 -1.12
C GLN A 14 3.01 4.99 0.17
N THR A 15 1.92 5.72 0.09
CA THR A 15 1.30 6.32 1.27
C THR A 15 0.85 5.25 2.24
N LEU A 16 0.19 4.21 1.74
CA LEU A 16 -0.25 3.10 2.57
C LEU A 16 0.94 2.35 3.18
N TYR A 17 1.98 2.17 2.40
CA TYR A 17 3.19 1.50 2.87
C TYR A 17 3.80 2.23 4.06
N VAL A 18 3.93 3.55 3.97
CA VAL A 18 4.47 4.35 5.07
C VAL A 18 3.58 4.23 6.30
N GLU A 19 2.27 4.27 6.13
CA GLU A 19 1.34 4.15 7.25
C GLU A 19 1.44 2.78 7.90
N TRP A 20 1.54 1.72 7.10
CA TRP A 20 1.74 0.37 7.64
C TRP A 20 3.03 0.26 8.45
N LEU A 21 4.11 0.84 7.93
CA LEU A 21 5.40 0.81 8.63
C LEU A 21 5.34 1.55 9.96
N LYS A 22 4.58 2.64 10.03
CA LYS A 22 4.41 3.38 11.28
C LYS A 22 3.74 2.56 12.36
N THR A 23 2.91 1.59 11.99
CA THR A 23 2.25 0.74 12.96
C THR A 23 3.13 -0.39 13.47
N CYS A 24 4.28 -0.62 12.84
CA CYS A 24 5.18 -1.69 13.23
C CYS A 24 6.14 -1.19 14.30
N SER A 25 5.80 -1.42 15.55
CA SER A 25 6.57 -0.89 16.69
C SER A 25 7.80 -1.71 17.01
N ASN A 26 7.94 -2.91 16.47
CA ASN A 26 9.01 -3.83 16.83
C ASN A 26 10.17 -3.87 15.86
N MET A 27 10.22 -2.89 14.95
CA MET A 27 11.22 -2.89 13.87
C MET A 27 12.64 -2.83 14.38
N GLN A 28 12.86 -2.09 15.48
CA GLN A 28 14.21 -1.89 15.99
C GLN A 28 14.78 -3.15 16.64
N SER A 29 13.92 -3.99 17.19
CA SER A 29 14.35 -5.23 17.84
C SER A 29 14.29 -6.43 16.93
N ALA A 30 13.81 -6.26 15.70
CA ALA A 30 13.70 -7.35 14.75
C ALA A 30 15.04 -7.64 14.09
N THR A 31 15.25 -8.91 13.73
CA THR A 31 16.43 -9.27 12.97
C THR A 31 16.32 -8.71 11.54
N GLU A 32 17.44 -8.74 10.80
CA GLU A 32 17.44 -8.27 9.43
C GLU A 32 16.43 -9.06 8.59
N GLN A 33 16.38 -10.36 8.76
CA GLN A 33 15.45 -11.20 7.99
C GLN A 33 14.02 -10.89 8.36
N GLU A 34 13.74 -10.69 9.64
CA GLU A 34 12.39 -10.33 10.09
C GLU A 34 11.96 -8.99 9.50
N ARG A 35 12.88 -8.03 9.47
CA ARG A 35 12.58 -6.72 8.87
C ARG A 35 12.26 -6.84 7.39
N ARG A 36 13.00 -7.66 6.66
CA ARG A 36 12.73 -7.88 5.24
C ARG A 36 11.36 -8.48 5.02
N GLU A 37 10.98 -9.43 5.85
CA GLU A 37 9.65 -10.04 5.76
C GLU A 37 8.55 -9.02 6.06
N ILE A 38 8.76 -8.17 7.06
CA ILE A 38 7.80 -7.11 7.38
C ILE A 38 7.68 -6.13 6.21
N PHE A 39 8.80 -5.71 5.63
CA PHE A 39 8.79 -4.80 4.49
C PHE A 39 8.02 -5.40 3.32
N LYS A 40 8.30 -6.66 3.01
CA LYS A 40 7.63 -7.35 1.93
C LYS A 40 6.13 -7.45 2.17
N PHE A 41 5.75 -7.83 3.38
CA PHE A 41 4.35 -7.98 3.76
C PHE A 41 3.62 -6.66 3.65
N CYS A 42 4.22 -5.59 4.18
CA CYS A 42 3.61 -4.27 4.09
C CYS A 42 3.47 -3.78 2.65
N ALA A 43 4.46 -4.07 1.82
CA ALA A 43 4.40 -3.69 0.41
C ALA A 43 3.27 -4.42 -0.30
N GLU A 44 3.14 -5.72 -0.07
CA GLU A 44 2.08 -6.51 -0.67
C GLU A 44 0.71 -6.03 -0.23
N LEU A 45 0.53 -5.77 1.06
CA LEU A 45 -0.74 -5.25 1.57
C LEU A 45 -1.05 -3.88 0.99
N SER A 46 -0.05 -3.04 0.83
CA SER A 46 -0.26 -1.69 0.31
C SER A 46 -0.75 -1.73 -1.13
N PHE A 47 -0.16 -2.57 -1.96
CA PHE A 47 -0.61 -2.71 -3.34
C PHE A 47 -1.98 -3.36 -3.43
N GLU A 48 -2.24 -4.34 -2.60
CA GLU A 48 -3.55 -4.98 -2.56
C GLU A 48 -4.64 -3.98 -2.18
N ALA A 49 -4.39 -3.17 -1.16
CA ALA A 49 -5.33 -2.15 -0.75
C ALA A 49 -5.52 -1.09 -1.83
N ALA A 50 -4.44 -0.70 -2.51
CA ALA A 50 -4.52 0.28 -3.59
C ALA A 50 -5.34 -0.27 -4.75
N GLU A 51 -5.20 -1.56 -5.07
CA GLU A 51 -6.00 -2.18 -6.12
C GLU A 51 -7.49 -2.13 -5.80
N GLU A 52 -7.85 -2.47 -4.57
CA GLU A 52 -9.24 -2.43 -4.16
C GLU A 52 -9.79 -1.01 -4.19
N PHE A 53 -8.99 -0.05 -3.75
CA PHE A 53 -9.40 1.35 -3.82
C PHE A 53 -9.64 1.77 -5.27
N ALA A 54 -8.75 1.37 -6.18
CA ALA A 54 -8.89 1.73 -7.58
C ALA A 54 -10.15 1.13 -8.19
N LYS A 55 -10.50 -0.09 -7.81
CA LYS A 55 -11.73 -0.72 -8.29
C LYS A 55 -12.96 0.05 -7.86
N VAL A 56 -13.01 0.42 -6.59
CA VAL A 56 -14.16 1.17 -6.06
C VAL A 56 -14.23 2.54 -6.73
N PHE A 57 -13.10 3.19 -6.90
CA PHE A 57 -13.03 4.49 -7.53
C PHE A 57 -13.59 4.44 -8.95
N ARG A 58 -13.19 3.44 -9.73
CA ARG A 58 -13.66 3.26 -11.09
C ARG A 58 -15.17 3.01 -11.14
N ASN A 59 -15.65 2.18 -10.22
CA ASN A 59 -17.08 1.87 -10.18
C ASN A 59 -17.91 3.10 -9.86
N GLN A 60 -17.42 3.98 -9.01
CA GLN A 60 -18.13 5.20 -8.68
C GLN A 60 -18.15 6.17 -9.86
N GLU A 61 -17.09 6.18 -10.66
CA GLU A 61 -17.03 7.04 -11.83
C GLU A 61 -17.99 6.58 -12.94
N ASP A 62 -18.23 5.29 -13.01
CA ASP A 62 -19.12 4.71 -14.02
C ASP A 62 -20.60 4.94 -13.71
N ASN A 63 -20.91 5.38 -12.53
CA ASN A 63 -22.26 5.72 -12.15
C ASN A 63 -22.48 7.21 -12.26
#